data_bf56481474d2d95d5c95c3d826d433c1
#
_entry.id   bf56481474d2d95d5c95c3d826d433c1
#
_cell.length_a   1.000
_cell.length_b   1.000
_cell.length_c   1.000
_cell.angle_alpha   90.00
_cell.angle_beta   90.00
_cell.angle_gamma   90.00
#
_symmetry.space_group_name_H-M   'P 1'
#
loop_
_entity.id
_entity.type
_entity.pdbx_description
1 polymer ?
#
loop_
_entity_poly.entity_id
_entity_poly.type
_entity_poly.pdbx_seq_one_letter_code
_entity_poly.pdbx_strand_id
1 'polypeptide(L)'
;HLMKRKIAAILVCCLAFGMTACGGTKGGNADNDSKVYAVEAGSAGEAAAKEKGFKYNSVSSQADALMEVASGTSDAAIIDLLMAGAMIGEGTSYPNMVHTEELTTEKYGVGCRKGSDLASYINEVFAETYADGSMQEIAKKYGVQESLIEQKDAKYEASDDSDVEYIKKKGTLIVGITD
;
A
#
# COMPACT_ATOMS: atom_id res chain seq x y z
N HIS A 1 3.60 4.76 28.17
CA HIS A 1 3.85 5.43 26.86
C HIS A 1 3.66 4.40 25.75
N LEU A 2 2.47 4.43 25.19
CA LEU A 2 2.06 3.53 24.13
C LEU A 2 2.75 4.00 22.84
N MET A 3 3.88 3.42 22.47
CA MET A 3 4.47 3.63 21.14
C MET A 3 3.62 2.91 20.10
N LYS A 4 2.78 3.67 19.42
CA LYS A 4 2.00 3.20 18.27
C LYS A 4 2.96 2.87 17.14
N ARG A 5 3.23 1.60 16.91
CA ARG A 5 4.05 1.11 15.79
C ARG A 5 3.18 0.92 14.56
N LYS A 6 3.67 1.38 13.44
CA LYS A 6 2.86 1.67 12.24
C LYS A 6 3.60 1.12 11.01
N ILE A 7 2.94 0.26 10.23
CA ILE A 7 3.43 -0.19 8.93
C ILE A 7 3.18 0.93 7.91
N ALA A 8 4.19 1.33 7.15
CA ALA A 8 4.03 2.39 6.16
C ALA A 8 3.72 1.79 4.79
N ALA A 9 2.65 2.24 4.18
CA ALA A 9 2.42 2.10 2.76
C ALA A 9 2.54 3.49 2.11
N ILE A 10 3.11 3.52 0.95
CA ILE A 10 3.40 4.73 0.20
C ILE A 10 2.44 4.79 -0.99
N LEU A 11 1.72 5.88 -1.12
CA LEU A 11 0.83 6.10 -2.26
C LEU A 11 1.66 6.54 -3.47
N VAL A 12 1.52 5.86 -4.58
CA VAL A 12 2.36 6.01 -5.77
C VAL A 12 1.54 6.42 -6.97
N CYS A 13 2.07 7.34 -7.77
CA CYS A 13 1.49 7.72 -9.06
C CYS A 13 2.12 6.89 -10.19
N CYS A 14 1.30 6.19 -10.94
CA CYS A 14 1.73 5.38 -12.08
C CYS A 14 1.46 6.09 -13.40
N LEU A 15 2.48 6.21 -14.24
CA LEU A 15 2.39 6.81 -15.57
C LEU A 15 2.56 5.75 -16.66
N ALA A 16 1.71 5.77 -17.66
CA ALA A 16 1.93 5.00 -18.89
C ALA A 16 2.73 5.86 -19.87
N PHE A 17 3.88 5.37 -20.33
CA PHE A 17 4.67 6.03 -21.38
C PHE A 17 4.08 5.69 -22.75
N GLY A 18 3.30 6.62 -23.31
CA GLY A 18 3.04 6.65 -24.73
C GLY A 18 4.23 7.33 -25.43
N MET A 19 4.98 6.60 -26.27
CA MET A 19 6.00 7.21 -27.12
C MET A 19 5.36 8.08 -28.18
N THR A 20 5.34 9.40 -27.97
CA THR A 20 5.30 10.37 -29.07
C THR A 20 6.51 11.28 -28.94
N ALA A 21 7.44 11.07 -29.86
CA ALA A 21 8.58 11.94 -30.02
C ALA A 21 8.13 13.31 -30.56
N CYS A 22 8.37 14.39 -29.78
CA CYS A 22 8.76 15.68 -30.33
C CYS A 22 9.36 16.56 -29.24
N GLY A 23 10.50 17.14 -29.54
CA GLY A 23 11.45 17.72 -28.63
C GLY A 23 11.06 19.04 -27.98
N GLY A 24 11.86 19.43 -26.98
CA GLY A 24 12.01 20.81 -26.49
C GLY A 24 11.94 20.99 -24.99
N THR A 25 13.12 21.05 -24.39
CA THR A 25 13.54 21.69 -23.12
C THR A 25 12.59 22.60 -22.32
N LYS A 26 12.50 22.35 -21.05
CA LYS A 26 12.81 23.15 -19.82
C LYS A 26 11.84 22.85 -18.68
N GLY A 27 12.46 22.64 -17.50
CA GLY A 27 11.78 22.29 -16.28
C GLY A 27 10.81 23.37 -15.75
N GLY A 28 9.86 22.88 -14.97
CA GLY A 28 8.88 23.65 -14.22
C GLY A 28 7.59 22.86 -14.06
N ASN A 29 6.99 22.86 -12.93
CA ASN A 29 5.74 22.23 -12.48
C ASN A 29 4.48 22.41 -13.35
N ALA A 30 4.60 22.68 -14.65
CA ALA A 30 3.50 23.01 -15.55
C ALA A 30 2.79 21.80 -16.18
N ASP A 31 3.26 20.56 -15.96
CA ASP A 31 2.78 19.38 -16.68
C ASP A 31 1.63 18.61 -16.00
N ASN A 32 1.33 18.93 -14.74
CA ASN A 32 0.27 18.26 -13.98
C ASN A 32 -1.14 18.86 -14.21
N ASP A 33 -1.23 20.07 -14.71
CA ASP A 33 -2.52 20.79 -14.82
C ASP A 33 -3.41 20.28 -15.98
N SER A 34 -2.84 19.53 -16.92
CA SER A 34 -3.57 18.92 -18.04
C SER A 34 -3.88 17.43 -17.88
N LYS A 35 -3.17 16.73 -16.98
CA LYS A 35 -3.33 15.28 -16.79
C LYS A 35 -4.59 14.93 -16.04
N VAL A 36 -5.21 13.83 -16.45
CA VAL A 36 -6.34 13.21 -15.74
C VAL A 36 -5.85 11.96 -15.02
N TYR A 37 -6.10 11.88 -13.73
CA TYR A 37 -5.71 10.77 -12.87
C TYR A 37 -6.89 9.83 -12.63
N ALA A 38 -6.69 8.52 -12.71
CA ALA A 38 -7.66 7.55 -12.22
C ALA A 38 -7.38 7.27 -10.73
N VAL A 39 -8.43 7.27 -9.90
CA VAL A 39 -8.34 7.05 -8.46
C VAL A 39 -9.49 6.17 -7.99
N GLU A 40 -9.25 5.32 -7.00
CA GLU A 40 -10.32 4.58 -6.35
C GLU A 40 -11.17 5.52 -5.49
N ALA A 41 -12.50 5.41 -5.60
CA ALA A 41 -13.46 6.21 -4.85
C ALA A 41 -13.29 6.02 -3.33
N GLY A 42 -13.18 7.11 -2.58
CA GLY A 42 -13.02 7.10 -1.13
C GLY A 42 -11.63 6.71 -0.63
N SER A 43 -10.67 6.49 -1.52
CA SER A 43 -9.29 6.13 -1.17
C SER A 43 -8.47 7.34 -0.71
N ALA A 44 -7.31 7.07 -0.12
CA ALA A 44 -6.29 8.09 0.15
C ALA A 44 -5.76 8.73 -1.16
N GLY A 45 -5.75 7.97 -2.27
CA GLY A 45 -5.43 8.48 -3.60
C GLY A 45 -6.40 9.55 -4.08
N GLU A 46 -7.69 9.34 -3.88
CA GLU A 46 -8.70 10.36 -4.18
C GLU A 46 -8.53 11.61 -3.30
N ALA A 47 -8.27 11.41 -2.00
CA ALA A 47 -8.02 12.53 -1.09
C ALA A 47 -6.77 13.32 -1.50
N ALA A 48 -5.69 12.65 -1.87
CA ALA A 48 -4.46 13.29 -2.34
C ALA A 48 -4.68 14.05 -3.66
N ALA A 49 -5.46 13.49 -4.61
CA ALA A 49 -5.81 14.17 -5.85
C ALA A 49 -6.59 15.46 -5.59
N LYS A 50 -7.57 15.41 -4.68
CA LYS A 50 -8.35 16.59 -4.26
C LYS A 50 -7.46 17.66 -3.61
N GLU A 51 -6.61 17.27 -2.68
CA GLU A 51 -5.70 18.18 -1.99
C GLU A 51 -4.73 18.89 -2.95
N LYS A 52 -4.22 18.15 -3.94
CA LYS A 52 -3.31 18.69 -4.96
C LYS A 52 -4.01 19.43 -6.10
N GLY A 53 -5.35 19.43 -6.15
CA GLY A 53 -6.13 20.07 -7.21
C GLY A 53 -6.02 19.34 -8.56
N PHE A 54 -5.68 18.07 -8.59
CA PHE A 54 -5.60 17.28 -9.82
C PHE A 54 -6.98 17.04 -10.41
N LYS A 55 -7.06 16.96 -11.73
CA LYS A 55 -8.24 16.42 -12.44
C LYS A 55 -8.21 14.91 -12.31
N TYR A 56 -9.32 14.30 -11.91
CA TYR A 56 -9.35 12.85 -11.75
C TYR A 56 -10.69 12.23 -12.12
N ASN A 57 -10.64 10.97 -12.50
CA ASN A 57 -11.77 10.06 -12.63
C ASN A 57 -11.80 9.16 -11.39
N SER A 58 -12.97 9.08 -10.74
CA SER A 58 -13.18 8.19 -9.60
C SER A 58 -13.73 6.86 -10.10
N VAL A 59 -13.06 5.76 -9.78
CA VAL A 59 -13.39 4.40 -10.19
C VAL A 59 -13.66 3.49 -8.98
N SER A 60 -14.09 2.25 -9.23
CA SER A 60 -14.54 1.35 -8.17
C SER A 60 -13.39 0.69 -7.40
N SER A 61 -12.22 0.56 -8.02
CA SER A 61 -11.06 -0.11 -7.45
C SER A 61 -9.75 0.45 -8.01
N GLN A 62 -8.63 0.15 -7.33
CA GLN A 62 -7.30 0.49 -7.85
C GLN A 62 -6.96 -0.30 -9.12
N ALA A 63 -7.49 -1.52 -9.28
CA ALA A 63 -7.35 -2.30 -10.50
C ALA A 63 -8.06 -1.61 -11.68
N ASP A 64 -9.26 -1.05 -11.45
CA ASP A 64 -9.96 -0.25 -12.45
C ASP A 64 -9.19 1.02 -12.82
N ALA A 65 -8.53 1.66 -11.84
CA ALA A 65 -7.67 2.81 -12.10
C ALA A 65 -6.51 2.46 -13.04
N LEU A 66 -5.86 1.31 -12.84
CA LEU A 66 -4.81 0.82 -13.76
C LEU A 66 -5.37 0.46 -15.14
N MET A 67 -6.58 -0.09 -15.21
CA MET A 67 -7.27 -0.35 -16.49
C MET A 67 -7.55 0.94 -17.26
N GLU A 68 -7.97 2.02 -16.60
CA GLU A 68 -8.15 3.32 -17.28
C GLU A 68 -6.85 3.85 -17.89
N VAL A 69 -5.74 3.71 -17.17
CA VAL A 69 -4.43 4.11 -17.70
C VAL A 69 -4.02 3.21 -18.87
N ALA A 70 -4.23 1.90 -18.78
CA ALA A 70 -3.91 0.96 -19.85
C ALA A 70 -4.73 1.21 -21.13
N SER A 71 -5.99 1.62 -20.99
CA SER A 71 -6.87 1.97 -22.11
C SER A 71 -6.65 3.38 -22.68
N GLY A 72 -5.88 4.22 -21.99
CA GLY A 72 -5.69 5.63 -22.35
C GLY A 72 -6.85 6.55 -21.97
N THR A 73 -7.79 6.08 -21.13
CA THR A 73 -8.90 6.90 -20.61
C THR A 73 -8.39 7.93 -19.60
N SER A 74 -7.43 7.53 -18.78
CA SER A 74 -6.69 8.39 -17.85
C SER A 74 -5.20 8.39 -18.20
N ASP A 75 -4.51 9.50 -17.90
CA ASP A 75 -3.08 9.65 -18.18
C ASP A 75 -2.20 8.97 -17.14
N ALA A 76 -2.69 8.88 -15.91
CA ALA A 76 -2.00 8.28 -14.78
C ALA A 76 -3.01 7.71 -13.78
N ALA A 77 -2.53 6.89 -12.84
CA ALA A 77 -3.31 6.44 -11.69
C ALA A 77 -2.60 6.81 -10.38
N ILE A 78 -3.40 7.05 -9.34
CA ILE A 78 -2.89 7.18 -7.97
C ILE A 78 -3.37 5.94 -7.22
N ILE A 79 -2.43 5.10 -6.83
CA ILE A 79 -2.68 3.81 -6.20
C ILE A 79 -1.72 3.58 -5.03
N ASP A 80 -2.00 2.59 -4.21
CA ASP A 80 -1.11 2.18 -3.13
C ASP A 80 0.16 1.52 -3.66
N LEU A 81 1.27 1.71 -2.96
CA LEU A 81 2.55 1.07 -3.31
C LEU A 81 2.44 -0.47 -3.30
N LEU A 82 1.62 -1.03 -2.41
CA LEU A 82 1.37 -2.48 -2.36
C LEU A 82 0.71 -2.98 -3.65
N MET A 83 -0.30 -2.27 -4.13
CA MET A 83 -0.96 -2.57 -5.41
C MET A 83 0.03 -2.38 -6.58
N ALA A 84 0.81 -1.29 -6.56
CA ALA A 84 1.83 -1.04 -7.58
C ALA A 84 2.83 -2.20 -7.66
N GLY A 85 3.38 -2.66 -6.53
CA GLY A 85 4.31 -3.79 -6.49
C GLY A 85 3.74 -5.10 -7.02
N ALA A 86 2.44 -5.32 -6.89
CA ALA A 86 1.77 -6.52 -7.38
C ALA A 86 1.37 -6.45 -8.87
N MET A 87 1.08 -5.28 -9.39
CA MET A 87 0.36 -5.12 -10.67
C MET A 87 1.16 -4.46 -11.78
N ILE A 88 2.22 -3.68 -11.47
CA ILE A 88 2.98 -2.92 -12.47
C ILE A 88 4.44 -3.33 -12.51
N GLY A 89 5.06 -3.16 -13.70
CA GLY A 89 6.45 -3.52 -13.95
C GLY A 89 6.61 -4.90 -14.60
N GLU A 90 7.84 -5.24 -14.93
CA GLU A 90 8.20 -6.49 -15.62
C GLU A 90 7.65 -7.73 -14.90
N GLY A 91 7.02 -8.63 -15.65
CA GLY A 91 6.43 -9.87 -15.11
C GLY A 91 5.07 -9.72 -14.47
N THR A 92 4.46 -8.55 -14.49
CA THR A 92 3.13 -8.28 -13.93
C THR A 92 2.06 -8.06 -15.02
N SER A 93 0.82 -7.76 -14.58
CA SER A 93 -0.29 -7.48 -15.49
C SER A 93 -0.08 -6.22 -16.37
N TYR A 94 0.70 -5.26 -15.85
CA TYR A 94 1.00 -4.00 -16.56
C TYR A 94 2.51 -3.78 -16.69
N PRO A 95 3.20 -4.56 -17.55
CA PRO A 95 4.67 -4.57 -17.61
C PRO A 95 5.29 -3.26 -18.09
N ASN A 96 4.53 -2.44 -18.81
CA ASN A 96 4.99 -1.16 -19.38
C ASN A 96 4.66 0.05 -18.48
N MET A 97 4.00 -0.16 -17.34
CA MET A 97 3.75 0.89 -16.37
C MET A 97 4.91 0.99 -15.38
N VAL A 98 5.16 2.21 -14.93
CA VAL A 98 6.15 2.53 -13.91
C VAL A 98 5.52 3.45 -12.88
N HIS A 99 5.93 3.35 -11.63
CA HIS A 99 5.60 4.36 -10.64
C HIS A 99 6.69 5.45 -10.63
N THR A 100 6.32 6.67 -10.32
CA THR A 100 7.21 7.82 -10.47
C THR A 100 7.33 8.67 -9.22
N GLU A 101 6.23 8.93 -8.51
CA GLU A 101 6.18 9.89 -7.42
C GLU A 101 5.35 9.34 -6.26
N GLU A 102 5.83 9.56 -5.05
CA GLU A 102 5.10 9.28 -3.83
C GLU A 102 4.37 10.56 -3.39
N LEU A 103 3.05 10.48 -3.26
CA LEU A 103 2.22 11.63 -2.91
C LEU A 103 1.99 11.74 -1.42
N THR A 104 1.74 10.61 -0.75
CA THR A 104 1.47 10.53 0.69
C THR A 104 2.08 9.26 1.26
N THR A 105 2.23 9.22 2.58
CA THR A 105 2.64 8.02 3.31
C THR A 105 1.50 7.55 4.19
N GLU A 106 1.09 6.31 4.03
CA GLU A 106 0.11 5.64 4.87
C GLU A 106 0.75 4.56 5.74
N LYS A 107 0.01 4.13 6.75
CA LYS A 107 0.47 3.10 7.68
C LYS A 107 -0.63 2.05 7.82
N TYR A 108 -0.32 0.85 7.38
CA TYR A 108 -1.19 -0.31 7.55
C TYR A 108 -0.90 -1.00 8.88
N GLY A 109 -1.91 -1.56 9.46
CA GLY A 109 -1.80 -2.30 10.70
C GLY A 109 -2.89 -3.35 10.83
N VAL A 110 -2.67 -4.31 11.71
CA VAL A 110 -3.69 -5.29 12.09
C VAL A 110 -4.53 -4.71 13.21
N GLY A 111 -5.83 -4.53 12.97
CA GLY A 111 -6.80 -4.11 13.98
C GLY A 111 -7.22 -5.31 14.83
N CYS A 112 -7.12 -5.17 16.14
CA CYS A 112 -7.59 -6.16 17.10
C CYS A 112 -8.67 -5.56 18.01
N ARG A 113 -9.51 -6.39 18.61
CA ARG A 113 -10.48 -5.97 19.62
C ARG A 113 -9.77 -5.17 20.72
N LYS A 114 -10.40 -4.12 21.21
CA LYS A 114 -9.86 -3.32 22.32
C LYS A 114 -9.65 -4.19 23.55
N GLY A 115 -8.45 -4.13 24.12
CA GLY A 115 -8.05 -4.91 25.29
C GLY A 115 -7.59 -6.35 24.97
N SER A 116 -7.60 -6.76 23.70
CA SER A 116 -7.05 -8.05 23.26
C SER A 116 -5.53 -8.08 23.36
N ASP A 117 -4.97 -9.16 23.86
CA ASP A 117 -3.54 -9.45 23.87
C ASP A 117 -3.02 -9.91 22.49
N LEU A 118 -3.91 -10.17 21.53
CA LEU A 118 -3.54 -10.57 20.17
C LEU A 118 -2.66 -9.52 19.49
N ALA A 119 -2.87 -8.23 19.74
CA ALA A 119 -2.05 -7.17 19.14
C ALA A 119 -0.59 -7.22 19.58
N SER A 120 -0.32 -7.50 20.87
CA SER A 120 1.05 -7.66 21.36
C SER A 120 1.70 -8.93 20.83
N TYR A 121 0.94 -10.01 20.74
CA TYR A 121 1.40 -11.27 20.14
C TYR A 121 1.80 -11.11 18.67
N ILE A 122 0.95 -10.47 17.85
CA ILE A 122 1.26 -10.20 16.44
C ILE A 122 2.51 -9.31 16.31
N ASN A 123 2.64 -8.29 17.15
CA ASN A 123 3.82 -7.42 17.12
C ASN A 123 5.10 -8.17 17.50
N GLU A 124 5.07 -9.11 18.43
CA GLU A 124 6.20 -9.96 18.78
C GLU A 124 6.58 -10.87 17.61
N VAL A 125 5.59 -11.56 16.99
CA VAL A 125 5.82 -12.38 15.79
C VAL A 125 6.44 -11.55 14.65
N PHE A 126 5.98 -10.32 14.44
CA PHE A 126 6.57 -9.42 13.45
C PHE A 126 8.00 -9.04 13.78
N ALA A 127 8.32 -8.81 15.07
CA ALA A 127 9.69 -8.52 15.50
C ALA A 127 10.62 -9.71 15.27
N GLU A 128 10.19 -10.92 15.63
CA GLU A 128 10.95 -12.15 15.46
C GLU A 128 11.21 -12.47 13.98
N THR A 129 10.15 -12.43 13.16
CA THR A 129 10.23 -12.73 11.72
C THR A 129 10.98 -11.66 10.94
N TYR A 130 10.98 -10.42 11.40
CA TYR A 130 11.85 -9.38 10.84
C TYR A 130 13.32 -9.62 11.19
N ALA A 131 13.60 -9.99 12.44
CA ALA A 131 14.96 -10.23 12.92
C ALA A 131 15.62 -11.47 12.28
N ASP A 132 14.86 -12.53 12.03
CA ASP A 132 15.35 -13.77 11.42
C ASP A 132 15.38 -13.74 9.87
N GLY A 133 14.83 -12.68 9.26
CA GLY A 133 14.82 -12.49 7.81
C GLY A 133 13.65 -13.15 7.06
N SER A 134 12.82 -13.96 7.72
CA SER A 134 11.72 -14.65 7.07
C SER A 134 10.63 -13.69 6.57
N MET A 135 10.39 -12.58 7.26
CA MET A 135 9.47 -11.53 6.81
C MET A 135 9.94 -10.90 5.49
N GLN A 136 11.24 -10.63 5.34
CA GLN A 136 11.80 -10.08 4.10
C GLN A 136 11.68 -11.06 2.94
N GLU A 137 11.86 -12.36 3.17
CA GLU A 137 11.69 -13.39 2.14
C GLU A 137 10.25 -13.48 1.66
N ILE A 138 9.30 -13.47 2.60
CA ILE A 138 7.86 -13.45 2.27
C ILE A 138 7.52 -12.16 1.51
N ALA A 139 7.98 -11.01 1.98
CA ALA A 139 7.70 -9.72 1.37
C ALA A 139 8.21 -9.64 -0.08
N LYS A 140 9.39 -10.18 -0.38
CA LYS A 140 9.92 -10.27 -1.75
C LYS A 140 9.02 -11.08 -2.67
N LYS A 141 8.45 -12.19 -2.17
CA LYS A 141 7.53 -13.02 -2.94
C LYS A 141 6.28 -12.26 -3.39
N TYR A 142 5.85 -11.28 -2.59
CA TYR A 142 4.65 -10.48 -2.85
C TYR A 142 4.96 -9.04 -3.32
N GLY A 143 6.24 -8.71 -3.59
CA GLY A 143 6.63 -7.38 -4.09
C GLY A 143 6.46 -6.24 -3.09
N VAL A 144 6.43 -6.53 -1.77
CA VAL A 144 6.14 -5.53 -0.72
C VAL A 144 7.31 -5.28 0.22
N GLN A 145 8.52 -5.70 -0.14
CA GLN A 145 9.71 -5.60 0.70
C GLN A 145 10.07 -4.16 1.08
N GLU A 146 9.82 -3.20 0.20
CA GLU A 146 10.10 -1.78 0.44
C GLU A 146 9.13 -1.13 1.43
N SER A 147 8.00 -1.80 1.70
CA SER A 147 6.95 -1.30 2.60
C SER A 147 7.09 -1.82 4.02
N LEU A 148 8.06 -2.68 4.30
CA LEU A 148 8.25 -3.26 5.63
C LEU A 148 8.77 -2.22 6.62
N ILE A 149 8.21 -2.28 7.84
CA ILE A 149 8.72 -1.51 8.99
C ILE A 149 9.14 -2.49 10.08
N GLU A 150 10.39 -2.41 10.48
CA GLU A 150 10.92 -3.20 11.57
C GLU A 150 10.16 -2.94 12.88
N GLN A 151 9.72 -4.00 13.53
CA GLN A 151 9.13 -3.97 14.87
C GLN A 151 10.24 -4.32 15.87
N LYS A 152 10.78 -3.32 16.58
CA LYS A 152 11.80 -3.53 17.61
C LYS A 152 11.15 -3.68 18.98
N ASP A 153 11.76 -4.50 19.83
CA ASP A 153 11.45 -4.64 21.27
C ASP A 153 9.97 -4.95 21.55
N ALA A 154 9.26 -5.55 20.60
CA ALA A 154 7.90 -6.02 20.84
C ALA A 154 7.98 -7.32 21.67
N LYS A 155 7.24 -7.35 22.79
CA LYS A 155 7.09 -8.53 23.62
C LYS A 155 5.62 -8.82 23.84
N TYR A 156 5.29 -10.10 23.75
CA TYR A 156 3.97 -10.57 24.08
C TYR A 156 3.78 -10.60 25.60
N GLU A 157 2.68 -10.05 26.06
CA GLU A 157 2.21 -10.14 27.43
C GLU A 157 0.79 -10.70 27.40
N ALA A 158 0.62 -11.92 27.93
CA ALA A 158 -0.68 -12.56 28.03
C ALA A 158 -1.58 -11.79 29.01
N SER A 159 -2.83 -11.59 28.64
CA SER A 159 -3.87 -11.08 29.54
C SER A 159 -4.52 -12.22 30.32
N ASP A 160 -5.18 -11.91 31.44
CA ASP A 160 -5.93 -12.91 32.24
C ASP A 160 -7.04 -13.58 31.41
N ASP A 161 -7.63 -12.86 30.47
CA ASP A 161 -8.63 -13.36 29.50
C ASP A 161 -8.02 -13.33 28.08
N SER A 162 -7.06 -14.22 27.84
CA SER A 162 -6.22 -14.23 26.66
C SER A 162 -6.96 -14.67 25.40
N ASP A 163 -7.10 -13.76 24.43
CA ASP A 163 -7.59 -14.10 23.08
C ASP A 163 -6.60 -15.01 22.35
N VAL A 164 -5.30 -14.88 22.59
CA VAL A 164 -4.26 -15.70 21.97
C VAL A 164 -4.43 -17.17 22.41
N GLU A 165 -4.61 -17.43 23.69
CA GLU A 165 -4.83 -18.79 24.19
C GLU A 165 -6.16 -19.37 23.71
N TYR A 166 -7.21 -18.56 23.65
CA TYR A 166 -8.49 -18.97 23.07
C TYR A 166 -8.33 -19.37 21.60
N ILE A 167 -7.63 -18.55 20.78
CA ILE A 167 -7.39 -18.81 19.35
C ILE A 167 -6.55 -20.08 19.17
N LYS A 168 -5.49 -20.26 19.97
CA LYS A 168 -4.67 -21.48 19.94
C LYS A 168 -5.48 -22.72 20.25
N LYS A 169 -6.31 -22.68 21.29
CA LYS A 169 -7.19 -23.79 21.68
C LYS A 169 -8.25 -24.10 20.61
N LYS A 170 -8.80 -23.07 19.99
CA LYS A 170 -9.78 -23.17 18.92
C LYS A 170 -9.13 -23.69 17.61
N GLY A 171 -7.84 -23.43 17.39
CA GLY A 171 -7.09 -23.83 16.20
C GLY A 171 -7.39 -23.00 14.95
N THR A 172 -8.06 -21.83 15.10
CA THR A 172 -8.48 -21.01 13.97
C THR A 172 -8.44 -19.53 14.34
N LEU A 173 -7.70 -18.73 13.56
CA LEU A 173 -7.77 -17.27 13.55
C LEU A 173 -8.64 -16.81 12.38
N ILE A 174 -9.63 -15.99 12.64
CA ILE A 174 -10.48 -15.37 11.62
C ILE A 174 -9.97 -13.96 11.38
N VAL A 175 -9.65 -13.67 10.11
CA VAL A 175 -9.14 -12.37 9.67
C VAL A 175 -10.14 -11.75 8.71
N GLY A 176 -10.61 -10.54 9.00
CA GLY A 176 -11.39 -9.72 8.06
C GLY A 176 -10.43 -8.93 7.17
N ILE A 177 -10.69 -8.93 5.88
CA ILE A 177 -9.97 -8.13 4.88
C ILE A 177 -10.98 -7.39 4.00
N THR A 178 -10.54 -6.32 3.36
CA THR A 178 -11.27 -5.69 2.26
C THR A 178 -10.91 -6.40 0.95
N ASP A 179 -11.91 -6.52 0.08
CA ASP A 179 -11.73 -7.04 -1.29
C ASP A 179 -11.12 -5.97 -2.19
#